data_3b13d0920d994019aaa142ef80735c2d
#
_entry.id   3b13d0920d994019aaa142ef80735c2d
#
_cell.length_a   1.000
_cell.length_b   1.000
_cell.length_c   1.000
_cell.angle_alpha   90.00
_cell.angle_beta   90.00
_cell.angle_gamma   90.00
#
_symmetry.space_group_name_H-M   'P 1'
#
loop_
_entity.id
_entity.type
_entity.pdbx_description
1 polymer ?
#
loop_
_entity_poly.entity_id
_entity_poly.type
_entity_poly.pdbx_seq_one_letter_code
_entity_poly.pdbx_strand_id
1 'polypeptide(L)'
;MIYLTVGVGYPPEAARAQDPNDLAGKVLRLRDDGTVPPDNPFVNRAGYRPEIYTMGHRNALGLAVQPDTGAIWECEDWPNGGDEIDILRPGKNYGWPVVSSGRFYLGPRVTEKPWQEGMEQPLVFWVPAIAISGMTFYTGDKFPNWKNNVFVGGMRQGELPRSGHLERLDFNDKWEELHRESMLRELQQRIRDVRQGPDGFLYVLTAENDGALMRIEPWTAPVARVP
;
A
#
# COMPACT_ATOMS: atom_id res chain seq x y z
N MET A 1 17.65 -1.39 -9.22
CA MET A 1 16.44 -0.85 -9.88
C MET A 1 15.66 -0.01 -8.90
N ILE A 2 15.12 1.11 -9.36
CA ILE A 2 14.29 2.03 -8.58
C ILE A 2 12.85 1.89 -9.07
N TYR A 3 11.92 1.78 -8.14
CA TYR A 3 10.48 1.86 -8.40
C TYR A 3 9.94 3.13 -7.78
N LEU A 4 9.18 3.90 -8.56
CA LEU A 4 8.60 5.18 -8.17
C LEU A 4 7.09 5.14 -8.40
N THR A 5 6.33 5.47 -7.37
CA THR A 5 4.89 5.67 -7.49
C THR A 5 4.58 7.12 -7.82
N VAL A 6 3.69 7.33 -8.76
CA VAL A 6 3.22 8.67 -9.14
C VAL A 6 1.71 8.68 -9.02
N GLY A 7 1.20 9.37 -8.02
CA GLY A 7 -0.23 9.50 -7.77
C GLY A 7 -0.95 10.34 -8.83
N VAL A 8 -2.28 10.27 -8.80
CA VAL A 8 -3.17 11.10 -9.61
C VAL A 8 -4.33 11.61 -8.76
N GLY A 9 -4.81 12.80 -9.09
CA GLY A 9 -5.92 13.44 -8.38
C GLY A 9 -7.30 12.87 -8.72
N TYR A 10 -8.31 13.65 -8.32
CA TYR A 10 -9.71 13.39 -8.65
C TYR A 10 -10.05 13.84 -10.09
N PRO A 11 -11.25 13.50 -10.63
CA PRO A 11 -11.71 14.06 -11.89
C PRO A 11 -11.61 15.59 -11.94
N PRO A 12 -11.15 16.18 -13.07
CA PRO A 12 -10.87 15.47 -14.32
C PRO A 12 -9.52 14.75 -14.41
N GLU A 13 -8.56 14.99 -13.50
CA GLU A 13 -7.20 14.46 -13.58
C GLU A 13 -7.15 12.93 -13.46
N ALA A 14 -8.13 12.31 -12.82
CA ALA A 14 -8.17 10.85 -12.63
C ALA A 14 -7.98 10.04 -13.92
N ALA A 15 -8.49 10.55 -15.05
CA ALA A 15 -8.37 9.91 -16.37
C ALA A 15 -6.91 9.74 -16.84
N ARG A 16 -5.98 10.57 -16.34
CA ARG A 16 -4.54 10.46 -16.62
C ARG A 16 -3.95 9.12 -16.23
N ALA A 17 -4.53 8.45 -15.22
CA ALA A 17 -4.10 7.11 -14.81
C ALA A 17 -4.20 6.08 -15.95
N GLN A 18 -5.12 6.29 -16.89
CA GLN A 18 -5.33 5.43 -18.05
C GLN A 18 -4.62 5.93 -19.32
N ASP A 19 -4.04 7.13 -19.31
CA ASP A 19 -3.28 7.64 -20.46
C ASP A 19 -1.85 7.06 -20.45
N PRO A 20 -1.46 6.27 -21.46
CA PRO A 20 -0.12 5.68 -21.52
C PRO A 20 1.00 6.71 -21.80
N ASN A 21 0.67 7.92 -22.24
CA ASN A 21 1.62 9.01 -22.47
C ASN A 21 1.84 9.90 -21.23
N ASP A 22 1.06 9.68 -20.16
CA ASP A 22 1.17 10.42 -18.91
C ASP A 22 1.78 9.53 -17.81
N LEU A 23 2.59 10.12 -16.94
CA LEU A 23 3.21 9.41 -15.81
C LEU A 23 2.35 9.40 -14.56
N ALA A 24 1.28 10.22 -14.47
CA ALA A 24 0.36 10.23 -13.34
C ALA A 24 -0.46 8.92 -13.26
N GLY A 25 -0.66 8.40 -12.07
CA GLY A 25 -1.34 7.13 -11.84
C GLY A 25 -0.55 5.92 -12.35
N LYS A 26 0.76 5.95 -12.16
CA LYS A 26 1.69 4.91 -12.64
C LYS A 26 2.67 4.49 -11.56
N VAL A 27 3.16 3.26 -11.67
CA VAL A 27 4.44 2.88 -11.08
C VAL A 27 5.48 2.87 -12.19
N LEU A 28 6.58 3.57 -11.97
CA LEU A 28 7.71 3.68 -12.89
C LEU A 28 8.82 2.75 -12.45
N ARG A 29 9.57 2.18 -13.40
CA ARG A 29 10.75 1.38 -13.14
C ARG A 29 11.94 1.95 -13.89
N LEU A 30 12.97 2.30 -13.14
CA LEU A 30 14.20 2.92 -13.64
C LEU A 30 15.43 2.18 -13.12
N ARG A 31 16.55 2.37 -13.78
CA ARG A 31 17.85 2.04 -13.22
C ARG A 31 18.25 3.08 -12.17
N ASP A 32 19.25 2.77 -11.37
CA ASP A 32 19.83 3.65 -10.35
C ASP A 32 20.48 4.92 -10.92
N ASP A 33 20.87 4.90 -12.21
CA ASP A 33 21.34 6.07 -12.96
C ASP A 33 20.20 6.89 -13.60
N GLY A 34 18.94 6.51 -13.38
CA GLY A 34 17.75 7.17 -13.92
C GLY A 34 17.37 6.75 -15.34
N THR A 35 18.14 5.87 -15.98
CA THR A 35 17.82 5.40 -17.34
C THR A 35 16.72 4.33 -17.33
N VAL A 36 16.05 4.20 -18.47
CA VAL A 36 14.98 3.19 -18.65
C VAL A 36 15.61 1.82 -18.88
N PRO A 37 15.23 0.78 -18.11
CA PRO A 37 15.66 -0.60 -18.37
C PRO A 37 15.13 -1.10 -19.71
N PRO A 38 15.94 -1.82 -20.53
CA PRO A 38 15.52 -2.32 -21.84
C PRO A 38 14.45 -3.41 -21.76
N ASP A 39 14.24 -3.99 -20.60
CA ASP A 39 13.23 -5.01 -20.28
C ASP A 39 11.97 -4.44 -19.63
N ASN A 40 11.77 -3.12 -19.65
CA ASN A 40 10.51 -2.52 -19.23
C ASN A 40 9.38 -2.92 -20.21
N PRO A 41 8.15 -3.10 -19.68
CA PRO A 41 7.07 -3.72 -20.49
C PRO A 41 6.62 -2.87 -21.69
N PHE A 42 6.89 -1.57 -21.69
CA PHE A 42 6.41 -0.65 -22.71
C PHE A 42 7.54 0.00 -23.55
N VAL A 43 8.80 -0.40 -23.37
CA VAL A 43 9.98 0.18 -24.06
C VAL A 43 9.82 0.24 -25.58
N ASN A 44 9.22 -0.79 -26.19
CA ASN A 44 9.06 -0.87 -27.64
C ASN A 44 7.61 -0.67 -28.09
N ARG A 45 6.76 -0.09 -27.24
CA ARG A 45 5.33 0.11 -27.53
C ARG A 45 5.07 1.56 -27.90
N ALA A 46 4.73 1.80 -29.16
CA ALA A 46 4.35 3.13 -29.63
C ALA A 46 3.15 3.69 -28.83
N GLY A 47 3.23 4.98 -28.47
CA GLY A 47 2.18 5.64 -27.69
C GLY A 47 2.24 5.39 -26.18
N TYR A 48 3.30 4.71 -25.68
CA TYR A 48 3.53 4.49 -24.25
C TYR A 48 4.84 5.12 -23.80
N ARG A 49 4.83 5.67 -22.61
CA ARG A 49 6.05 6.12 -21.93
C ARG A 49 6.85 4.88 -21.49
N PRO A 50 8.12 4.78 -21.88
CA PRO A 50 8.94 3.57 -21.63
C PRO A 50 9.31 3.37 -20.15
N GLU A 51 9.20 4.40 -19.31
CA GLU A 51 9.43 4.35 -17.87
C GLU A 51 8.36 3.57 -17.13
N ILE A 52 7.16 3.44 -17.71
CA ILE A 52 6.01 2.83 -17.05
C ILE A 52 6.25 1.34 -16.82
N TYR A 53 6.04 0.91 -15.57
CA TYR A 53 6.02 -0.49 -15.16
C TYR A 53 4.60 -1.03 -15.07
N THR A 54 3.71 -0.26 -14.39
CA THR A 54 2.27 -0.53 -14.27
C THR A 54 1.48 0.76 -14.37
N MET A 55 0.18 0.67 -14.63
CA MET A 55 -0.71 1.82 -14.80
C MET A 55 -2.05 1.61 -14.11
N GLY A 56 -2.85 2.66 -14.02
CA GLY A 56 -4.19 2.58 -13.44
C GLY A 56 -4.20 2.68 -11.92
N HIS A 57 -3.21 3.37 -11.33
CA HIS A 57 -3.12 3.64 -9.90
C HIS A 57 -3.73 4.99 -9.53
N ARG A 58 -4.24 5.09 -8.30
CA ARG A 58 -4.73 6.38 -7.78
C ARG A 58 -3.68 7.07 -6.92
N ASN A 59 -3.32 6.52 -5.79
CA ASN A 59 -2.42 7.16 -4.83
C ASN A 59 -1.63 6.10 -4.04
N ALA A 60 -0.66 5.51 -4.71
CA ALA A 60 0.23 4.53 -4.14
C ALA A 60 1.16 5.16 -3.09
N LEU A 61 1.03 4.78 -1.84
CA LEU A 61 1.73 5.35 -0.69
C LEU A 61 2.77 4.43 -0.08
N GLY A 62 2.70 3.13 -0.35
CA GLY A 62 3.66 2.15 0.14
C GLY A 62 4.11 1.17 -0.93
N LEU A 63 5.42 0.92 -0.98
CA LEU A 63 6.03 -0.15 -1.77
C LEU A 63 6.87 -1.03 -0.85
N ALA A 64 6.79 -2.33 -1.04
CA ALA A 64 7.63 -3.30 -0.36
C ALA A 64 8.04 -4.44 -1.30
N VAL A 65 9.22 -4.98 -1.08
CA VAL A 65 9.67 -6.20 -1.77
C VAL A 65 9.29 -7.39 -0.93
N GLN A 66 8.55 -8.32 -1.51
CA GLN A 66 8.25 -9.58 -0.84
C GLN A 66 9.54 -10.40 -0.69
N PRO A 67 9.93 -10.80 0.53
CA PRO A 67 11.28 -11.28 0.79
C PRO A 67 11.65 -12.60 0.10
N ASP A 68 10.69 -13.50 -0.09
CA ASP A 68 10.96 -14.85 -0.63
C ASP A 68 10.93 -14.86 -2.17
N THR A 69 10.08 -14.05 -2.80
CA THR A 69 9.86 -14.07 -4.24
C THR A 69 10.50 -12.90 -4.98
N GLY A 70 10.82 -11.81 -4.28
CA GLY A 70 11.26 -10.56 -4.88
C GLY A 70 10.15 -9.78 -5.59
N ALA A 71 8.90 -10.21 -5.50
CA ALA A 71 7.76 -9.49 -6.07
C ALA A 71 7.59 -8.11 -5.40
N ILE A 72 7.24 -7.12 -6.20
CA ILE A 72 6.95 -5.78 -5.70
C ILE A 72 5.47 -5.73 -5.30
N TRP A 73 5.23 -5.40 -4.05
CA TRP A 73 3.90 -5.14 -3.53
C TRP A 73 3.71 -3.65 -3.33
N GLU A 74 2.51 -3.21 -3.57
CA GLU A 74 2.07 -1.83 -3.41
C GLU A 74 0.86 -1.77 -2.51
N CYS A 75 0.71 -0.66 -1.77
CA CYS A 75 -0.56 -0.29 -1.16
C CYS A 75 -0.96 1.12 -1.59
N GLU A 76 -2.24 1.29 -1.93
CA GLU A 76 -2.74 2.58 -2.38
C GLU A 76 -4.02 3.02 -1.68
N ASP A 77 -4.09 4.34 -1.44
CA ASP A 77 -5.21 5.04 -0.82
C ASP A 77 -6.23 5.46 -1.86
N TRP A 78 -7.47 5.03 -1.66
CA TRP A 78 -8.62 5.33 -2.50
C TRP A 78 -9.63 6.22 -1.75
N PRO A 79 -10.56 6.90 -2.45
CA PRO A 79 -11.58 7.70 -1.76
C PRO A 79 -12.59 6.79 -1.07
N ASN A 80 -12.95 7.06 0.16
CA ASN A 80 -14.03 6.46 0.95
C ASN A 80 -14.37 4.98 0.66
N GLY A 81 -13.32 4.12 0.65
CA GLY A 81 -13.37 2.71 0.33
C GLY A 81 -12.59 2.37 -0.93
N GLY A 82 -12.07 1.15 -0.95
CA GLY A 82 -11.24 0.67 -2.04
C GLY A 82 -9.73 0.85 -1.81
N ASP A 83 -9.29 1.30 -0.63
CA ASP A 83 -7.88 1.16 -0.27
C ASP A 83 -7.47 -0.29 -0.48
N GLU A 84 -6.29 -0.53 -1.05
CA GLU A 84 -5.95 -1.87 -1.51
C GLU A 84 -4.46 -2.18 -1.40
N ILE A 85 -4.16 -3.47 -1.49
CA ILE A 85 -2.82 -4.00 -1.67
C ILE A 85 -2.78 -4.78 -2.97
N ASP A 86 -1.77 -4.49 -3.79
CA ASP A 86 -1.53 -5.13 -5.08
C ASP A 86 -0.18 -5.82 -5.16
N ILE A 87 -0.13 -6.90 -5.93
CA ILE A 87 1.13 -7.51 -6.38
C ILE A 87 1.41 -6.98 -7.78
N LEU A 88 2.42 -6.13 -7.94
CA LEU A 88 2.72 -5.48 -9.20
C LEU A 88 3.29 -6.46 -10.24
N ARG A 89 2.64 -6.52 -11.40
CA ARG A 89 3.06 -7.33 -12.54
C ARG A 89 3.35 -6.43 -13.73
N PRO A 90 4.49 -6.64 -14.44
CA PRO A 90 4.89 -5.78 -15.56
C PRO A 90 3.79 -5.61 -16.60
N GLY A 91 3.52 -4.38 -17.02
CA GLY A 91 2.60 -4.06 -18.09
C GLY A 91 1.11 -4.14 -17.74
N LYS A 92 0.76 -4.37 -16.47
CA LYS A 92 -0.62 -4.51 -16.03
C LYS A 92 -1.26 -3.17 -15.68
N ASN A 93 -2.60 -3.16 -15.73
CA ASN A 93 -3.47 -2.03 -15.42
C ASN A 93 -4.31 -2.36 -14.18
N TYR A 94 -4.21 -1.54 -13.13
CA TYR A 94 -4.87 -1.70 -11.84
C TYR A 94 -6.21 -0.96 -11.75
N GLY A 95 -6.64 -0.34 -12.83
CA GLY A 95 -8.03 -0.03 -13.11
C GLY A 95 -8.52 1.35 -12.74
N TRP A 96 -7.84 2.11 -11.86
CA TRP A 96 -8.28 3.46 -11.51
C TRP A 96 -8.35 4.39 -12.74
N PRO A 97 -9.42 5.20 -12.94
CA PRO A 97 -10.69 5.28 -12.20
C PRO A 97 -11.82 4.44 -12.84
N VAL A 98 -11.51 3.54 -13.78
CA VAL A 98 -12.48 2.77 -14.57
C VAL A 98 -13.20 1.74 -13.70
N VAL A 99 -12.46 1.09 -12.79
CA VAL A 99 -13.01 0.20 -11.76
C VAL A 99 -12.72 0.77 -10.37
N SER A 100 -13.63 0.56 -9.42
CA SER A 100 -13.44 0.98 -8.03
C SER A 100 -14.51 0.37 -7.13
N SER A 101 -14.12 0.02 -5.90
CA SER A 101 -15.04 -0.33 -4.80
C SER A 101 -15.43 0.87 -3.94
N GLY A 102 -14.87 2.06 -4.23
CA GLY A 102 -15.01 3.27 -3.40
C GLY A 102 -16.07 4.27 -3.87
N ARG A 103 -16.22 5.31 -3.04
CA ARG A 103 -17.09 6.47 -3.27
C ARG A 103 -16.27 7.73 -3.17
N PHE A 104 -16.69 8.80 -3.86
CA PHE A 104 -16.17 10.13 -3.60
C PHE A 104 -16.60 10.60 -2.20
N TYR A 105 -15.82 11.46 -1.56
CA TYR A 105 -16.10 11.95 -0.20
C TYR A 105 -17.48 12.59 -0.03
N LEU A 106 -18.05 13.17 -1.09
CA LEU A 106 -19.35 13.81 -1.06
C LEU A 106 -20.49 12.98 -1.68
N GLY A 107 -20.29 11.66 -1.83
CA GLY A 107 -21.44 10.82 -2.09
C GLY A 107 -21.38 9.76 -3.18
N PRO A 108 -21.39 10.03 -4.50
CA PRO A 108 -21.58 8.97 -5.47
C PRO A 108 -20.42 7.99 -5.53
N ARG A 109 -20.68 6.78 -6.02
CA ARG A 109 -19.62 5.84 -6.34
C ARG A 109 -18.66 6.45 -7.35
N VAL A 110 -17.38 6.09 -7.28
CA VAL A 110 -16.38 6.47 -8.30
C VAL A 110 -16.81 5.92 -9.66
N THR A 111 -17.27 4.67 -9.67
CA THR A 111 -17.84 3.97 -10.82
C THR A 111 -18.83 2.91 -10.33
N GLU A 112 -19.71 2.45 -11.20
CA GLU A 112 -20.58 1.30 -10.92
C GLU A 112 -19.89 -0.05 -11.23
N LYS A 113 -18.65 -0.01 -11.73
CA LYS A 113 -17.88 -1.21 -12.10
C LYS A 113 -16.86 -1.54 -11.02
N PRO A 114 -17.06 -2.60 -10.23
CA PRO A 114 -16.04 -3.09 -9.30
C PRO A 114 -14.96 -3.92 -10.02
N TRP A 115 -15.21 -4.34 -11.25
CA TRP A 115 -14.34 -5.20 -12.04
C TRP A 115 -14.49 -4.93 -13.54
N GLN A 116 -13.42 -5.13 -14.30
CA GLN A 116 -13.41 -5.12 -15.77
C GLN A 116 -12.31 -6.03 -16.30
N GLU A 117 -12.61 -6.76 -17.38
CA GLU A 117 -11.61 -7.59 -18.07
C GLU A 117 -10.40 -6.76 -18.51
N GLY A 118 -9.19 -7.32 -18.34
CA GLY A 118 -7.93 -6.65 -18.64
C GLY A 118 -7.42 -5.71 -17.55
N MET A 119 -8.13 -5.60 -16.42
CA MET A 119 -7.70 -4.88 -15.21
C MET A 119 -7.44 -5.86 -14.08
N GLU A 120 -6.32 -5.70 -13.40
CA GLU A 120 -5.95 -6.54 -12.26
C GLU A 120 -6.88 -6.25 -11.08
N GLN A 121 -7.10 -7.27 -10.27
CA GLN A 121 -7.85 -7.14 -9.01
C GLN A 121 -6.89 -7.09 -7.84
N PRO A 122 -7.19 -6.31 -6.80
CA PRO A 122 -6.36 -6.24 -5.63
C PRO A 122 -6.29 -7.59 -4.90
N LEU A 123 -5.16 -7.82 -4.25
CA LEU A 123 -4.98 -8.95 -3.35
C LEU A 123 -5.87 -8.81 -2.11
N VAL A 124 -5.94 -7.60 -1.57
CA VAL A 124 -6.73 -7.22 -0.39
C VAL A 124 -7.27 -5.81 -0.61
N PHE A 125 -8.48 -5.56 -0.13
CA PHE A 125 -9.05 -4.21 -0.14
C PHE A 125 -9.86 -3.91 1.14
N TRP A 126 -10.10 -2.63 1.41
CA TRP A 126 -10.85 -2.13 2.57
C TRP A 126 -12.07 -1.31 2.16
N VAL A 127 -13.24 -1.70 2.68
CA VAL A 127 -14.48 -0.91 2.65
C VAL A 127 -15.11 -1.00 4.04
N PRO A 128 -15.13 0.11 4.79
CA PRO A 128 -14.65 1.44 4.47
C PRO A 128 -13.12 1.52 4.34
N ALA A 129 -12.61 2.56 3.68
CA ALA A 129 -11.18 2.87 3.58
C ALA A 129 -10.53 3.00 4.97
N ILE A 130 -9.27 2.66 5.06
CA ILE A 130 -8.46 2.88 6.28
C ILE A 130 -7.49 4.06 6.13
N ALA A 131 -7.55 4.76 4.98
CA ALA A 131 -6.57 5.75 4.56
C ALA A 131 -5.16 5.16 4.66
N ILE A 132 -4.96 4.07 3.91
CA ILE A 132 -3.74 3.25 3.93
C ILE A 132 -2.51 4.10 3.64
N SER A 133 -1.37 3.74 4.21
CA SER A 133 -0.16 4.54 4.11
C SER A 133 1.08 3.66 3.84
N GLY A 134 2.13 3.73 4.67
CA GLY A 134 3.32 2.91 4.47
C GLY A 134 3.08 1.41 4.67
N MET A 135 3.90 0.59 4.02
CA MET A 135 3.82 -0.87 4.09
C MET A 135 5.19 -1.51 4.26
N THR A 136 5.27 -2.61 5.01
CA THR A 136 6.48 -3.43 5.13
C THR A 136 6.15 -4.89 5.36
N PHE A 137 7.03 -5.80 4.92
CA PHE A 137 7.07 -7.18 5.38
C PHE A 137 7.92 -7.25 6.65
N TYR A 138 7.52 -8.09 7.60
CA TYR A 138 8.32 -8.39 8.76
C TYR A 138 9.18 -9.64 8.52
N THR A 139 10.51 -9.49 8.63
CA THR A 139 11.48 -10.57 8.42
C THR A 139 12.37 -10.83 9.64
N GLY A 140 12.17 -10.04 10.71
CA GLY A 140 12.97 -10.11 11.93
C GLY A 140 12.65 -11.31 12.83
N ASP A 141 13.39 -11.42 13.92
CA ASP A 141 13.25 -12.52 14.88
C ASP A 141 12.63 -12.07 16.22
N LYS A 142 12.37 -10.77 16.40
CA LYS A 142 11.83 -10.25 17.67
C LYS A 142 10.38 -10.65 17.89
N PHE A 143 9.66 -10.91 16.81
CA PHE A 143 8.28 -11.38 16.80
C PHE A 143 8.16 -12.62 15.92
N PRO A 144 8.52 -13.81 16.40
CA PRO A 144 8.60 -15.03 15.56
C PRO A 144 7.29 -15.38 14.84
N ASN A 145 6.14 -15.09 15.49
CA ASN A 145 4.80 -15.35 14.94
C ASN A 145 4.37 -14.33 13.88
N TRP A 146 5.16 -13.28 13.64
CA TRP A 146 4.88 -12.25 12.64
C TRP A 146 5.75 -12.37 11.39
N LYS A 147 6.62 -13.38 11.34
CA LYS A 147 7.53 -13.59 10.22
C LYS A 147 6.75 -13.74 8.92
N ASN A 148 7.16 -12.98 7.89
CA ASN A 148 6.52 -12.86 6.58
C ASN A 148 5.12 -12.20 6.58
N ASN A 149 4.60 -11.76 7.73
CA ASN A 149 3.39 -10.96 7.74
C ASN A 149 3.62 -9.58 7.12
N VAL A 150 2.56 -9.02 6.56
CA VAL A 150 2.52 -7.65 6.02
C VAL A 150 1.96 -6.71 7.07
N PHE A 151 2.60 -5.57 7.23
CA PHE A 151 2.14 -4.49 8.09
C PHE A 151 1.87 -3.25 7.24
N VAL A 152 0.70 -2.63 7.44
CA VAL A 152 0.34 -1.38 6.77
C VAL A 152 -0.19 -0.36 7.77
N GLY A 153 0.19 0.89 7.59
CA GLY A 153 -0.37 1.99 8.38
C GLY A 153 -1.77 2.35 7.88
N GLY A 154 -2.70 2.55 8.81
CA GLY A 154 -4.01 3.14 8.58
C GLY A 154 -4.09 4.49 9.26
N MET A 155 -4.39 5.54 8.51
CA MET A 155 -4.47 6.89 9.08
C MET A 155 -5.88 7.21 9.62
N ARG A 156 -6.92 6.53 9.11
CA ARG A 156 -8.31 6.76 9.51
C ARG A 156 -9.21 5.67 8.95
N GLN A 157 -10.11 5.15 9.74
CA GLN A 157 -11.10 4.17 9.29
C GLN A 157 -12.39 4.87 8.88
N GLY A 158 -12.68 4.90 7.58
CA GLY A 158 -13.84 5.61 7.04
C GLY A 158 -13.87 7.07 7.50
N GLU A 159 -15.03 7.54 7.96
CA GLU A 159 -15.22 8.90 8.45
C GLU A 159 -15.02 9.06 9.98
N LEU A 160 -14.54 8.00 10.67
CA LEU A 160 -14.36 8.02 12.12
C LEU A 160 -13.07 8.79 12.49
N PRO A 161 -13.16 9.88 13.27
CA PRO A 161 -11.98 10.59 13.74
C PRO A 161 -11.22 9.73 14.76
N ARG A 162 -9.89 9.92 14.85
CA ARG A 162 -9.01 9.23 15.80
C ARG A 162 -9.07 7.69 15.72
N SER A 163 -9.29 7.16 14.52
CA SER A 163 -9.41 5.73 14.26
C SER A 163 -8.20 5.14 13.52
N GLY A 164 -7.09 5.88 13.48
CA GLY A 164 -5.84 5.38 12.92
C GLY A 164 -5.35 4.16 13.68
N HIS A 165 -4.70 3.26 12.98
CA HIS A 165 -4.24 1.98 13.52
C HIS A 165 -3.15 1.37 12.63
N LEU A 166 -2.50 0.33 13.10
CA LEU A 166 -1.61 -0.52 12.32
C LEU A 166 -2.37 -1.80 11.96
N GLU A 167 -2.45 -2.15 10.69
CA GLU A 167 -2.97 -3.44 10.25
C GLU A 167 -1.84 -4.45 10.11
N ARG A 168 -2.05 -5.67 10.62
CA ARG A 168 -1.22 -6.85 10.36
C ARG A 168 -2.02 -7.82 9.54
N LEU A 169 -1.45 -8.28 8.42
CA LEU A 169 -2.05 -9.28 7.55
C LEU A 169 -1.14 -10.50 7.47
N ASP A 170 -1.74 -11.67 7.54
CA ASP A 170 -1.10 -12.96 7.37
C ASP A 170 -1.68 -13.66 6.14
N PHE A 171 -0.81 -14.28 5.34
CA PHE A 171 -1.18 -14.94 4.09
C PHE A 171 -0.64 -16.36 4.04
N ASN A 172 -1.31 -17.25 3.34
CA ASN A 172 -0.77 -18.56 2.99
C ASN A 172 0.17 -18.47 1.77
N ASP A 173 0.74 -19.62 1.38
CA ASP A 173 1.66 -19.73 0.23
C ASP A 173 1.03 -19.38 -1.13
N LYS A 174 -0.29 -19.27 -1.18
CA LYS A 174 -1.05 -18.86 -2.38
C LYS A 174 -1.46 -17.40 -2.35
N TRP A 175 -1.03 -16.66 -1.33
CA TRP A 175 -1.40 -15.27 -1.08
C TRP A 175 -2.90 -15.08 -0.76
N GLU A 176 -3.55 -16.12 -0.23
CA GLU A 176 -4.89 -15.98 0.33
C GLU A 176 -4.77 -15.45 1.77
N GLU A 177 -5.53 -14.40 2.08
CA GLU A 177 -5.55 -13.79 3.43
C GLU A 177 -6.09 -14.79 4.45
N LEU A 178 -5.29 -15.12 5.45
CA LEU A 178 -5.68 -16.00 6.55
C LEU A 178 -6.13 -15.23 7.79
N HIS A 179 -5.52 -14.08 8.03
CA HIS A 179 -5.76 -13.29 9.23
C HIS A 179 -5.51 -11.81 8.99
N ARG A 180 -6.34 -10.98 9.59
CA ARG A 180 -6.23 -9.53 9.62
C ARG A 180 -6.43 -9.04 11.05
N GLU A 181 -5.53 -8.21 11.54
CA GLU A 181 -5.55 -7.69 12.90
C GLU A 181 -5.27 -6.19 12.90
N SER A 182 -6.17 -5.43 13.53
CA SER A 182 -5.97 -3.99 13.78
C SER A 182 -5.31 -3.79 15.13
N MET A 183 -4.14 -3.19 15.14
CA MET A 183 -3.28 -2.95 16.31
C MET A 183 -3.18 -1.44 16.60
N LEU A 184 -2.77 -1.07 17.80
CA LEU A 184 -2.46 0.30 18.22
C LEU A 184 -3.66 1.28 18.12
N ARG A 185 -4.89 0.77 18.15
CA ARG A 185 -6.12 1.59 18.09
C ARG A 185 -6.24 2.53 19.30
N GLU A 186 -5.73 2.10 20.44
CA GLU A 186 -5.72 2.87 21.69
C GLU A 186 -4.89 4.15 21.60
N LEU A 187 -3.94 4.24 20.69
CA LEU A 187 -3.17 5.45 20.43
C LEU A 187 -4.01 6.58 19.86
N GLN A 188 -5.09 6.24 19.15
CA GLN A 188 -5.98 7.20 18.47
C GLN A 188 -5.23 8.15 17.52
N GLN A 189 -4.11 7.71 16.95
CA GLN A 189 -3.24 8.48 16.08
C GLN A 189 -3.23 7.90 14.65
N ARG A 190 -2.94 8.76 13.71
CA ARG A 190 -2.78 8.41 12.30
C ARG A 190 -1.44 7.73 12.10
N ILE A 191 -1.42 6.45 11.73
CA ILE A 191 -0.17 5.75 11.41
C ILE A 191 0.20 6.08 9.97
N ARG A 192 1.31 6.82 9.79
CA ARG A 192 1.75 7.32 8.47
C ARG A 192 2.71 6.38 7.76
N ASP A 193 3.55 5.69 8.52
CA ASP A 193 4.50 4.73 7.95
C ASP A 193 4.83 3.64 8.96
N VAL A 194 5.24 2.49 8.48
CA VAL A 194 5.72 1.37 9.26
C VAL A 194 6.95 0.77 8.57
N ARG A 195 8.02 0.54 9.33
CA ARG A 195 9.27 -0.05 8.83
C ARG A 195 9.87 -1.02 9.85
N GLN A 196 10.52 -2.05 9.35
CA GLN A 196 11.40 -2.85 10.19
C GLN A 196 12.75 -2.15 10.32
N GLY A 197 13.21 -1.95 11.55
CA GLY A 197 14.52 -1.41 11.85
C GLY A 197 15.63 -2.47 11.73
N PRO A 198 16.90 -2.02 11.68
CA PRO A 198 18.05 -2.93 11.59
C PRO A 198 18.22 -3.80 12.84
N ASP A 199 17.60 -3.44 13.95
CA ASP A 199 17.55 -4.19 15.21
C ASP A 199 16.46 -5.27 15.24
N GLY A 200 15.69 -5.41 14.15
CA GLY A 200 14.63 -6.40 13.98
C GLY A 200 13.30 -6.04 14.64
N PHE A 201 13.16 -4.83 15.21
CA PHE A 201 11.87 -4.33 15.70
C PHE A 201 11.09 -3.61 14.59
N LEU A 202 9.78 -3.45 14.79
CA LEU A 202 8.96 -2.59 13.95
C LEU A 202 8.94 -1.17 14.52
N TYR A 203 9.01 -0.21 13.63
CA TYR A 203 8.90 1.22 13.92
C TYR A 203 7.69 1.77 13.19
N VAL A 204 6.91 2.59 13.86
CA VAL A 204 5.76 3.30 13.29
C VAL A 204 5.96 4.81 13.44
N LEU A 205 5.57 5.53 12.39
CA LEU A 205 5.58 6.98 12.36
C LEU A 205 4.13 7.49 12.36
N THR A 206 3.82 8.41 13.28
CA THR A 206 2.49 9.03 13.33
C THR A 206 2.45 10.34 12.55
N ALA A 207 1.25 10.77 12.11
CA ALA A 207 1.04 11.95 11.25
C ALA A 207 0.32 13.09 11.99
N GLU A 208 0.36 13.13 13.31
CA GLU A 208 -0.20 14.23 14.09
C GLU A 208 0.76 15.43 14.13
N ASN A 209 0.27 16.62 14.55
CA ASN A 209 1.13 17.81 14.66
C ASN A 209 2.30 17.62 15.63
N ASP A 210 2.09 16.83 16.67
CA ASP A 210 3.06 16.36 17.65
C ASP A 210 3.47 14.90 17.36
N GLY A 211 3.68 14.58 16.08
CA GLY A 211 3.97 13.25 15.61
C GLY A 211 5.16 12.58 16.30
N ALA A 212 5.14 11.26 16.38
CA ALA A 212 6.14 10.45 17.05
C ALA A 212 6.67 9.33 16.16
N LEU A 213 7.93 8.97 16.37
CA LEU A 213 8.52 7.71 15.94
C LEU A 213 8.49 6.76 17.13
N MET A 214 7.75 5.67 17.02
CA MET A 214 7.56 4.68 18.07
C MET A 214 8.14 3.33 17.65
N ARG A 215 8.72 2.61 18.59
CA ARG A 215 9.19 1.23 18.40
C ARG A 215 8.23 0.26 19.05
N ILE A 216 7.86 -0.79 18.35
CA ILE A 216 7.04 -1.89 18.89
C ILE A 216 8.00 -2.93 19.49
N GLU A 217 7.78 -3.25 20.75
CA GLU A 217 8.58 -4.22 21.51
C GLU A 217 7.70 -5.37 22.01
N PRO A 218 8.25 -6.61 22.15
CA PRO A 218 7.56 -7.67 22.85
C PRO A 218 7.23 -7.25 24.28
N TRP A 219 5.99 -7.45 24.70
CA TRP A 219 5.64 -7.19 26.09
C TRP A 219 6.34 -8.22 26.99
N THR A 220 7.17 -7.73 27.91
CA THR A 220 7.75 -8.53 28.99
C THR A 220 6.98 -8.23 30.26
N ALA A 221 6.35 -9.26 30.84
CA ALA A 221 5.69 -9.08 32.14
C ALA A 221 6.69 -8.49 33.15
N PRO A 222 6.29 -7.49 33.95
CA PRO A 222 7.14 -7.02 35.03
C PRO A 222 7.53 -8.22 35.90
N VAL A 223 8.83 -8.42 36.12
CA VAL A 223 9.29 -9.42 37.10
C VAL A 223 8.70 -9.00 38.45
N ALA A 224 7.76 -9.78 38.97
CA ALA A 224 7.21 -9.56 40.29
C ALA A 224 8.40 -9.53 41.29
N ARG A 225 8.71 -8.36 41.85
CA ARG A 225 9.61 -8.31 42.98
C ARG A 225 8.90 -9.05 44.11
N VAL A 226 9.33 -10.28 44.35
CA VAL A 226 8.93 -11.00 45.58
C VAL A 226 9.47 -10.17 46.73
N PRO A 227 8.61 -9.79 47.70
CA PRO A 227 9.01 -8.99 48.84
C PRO A 227 10.00 -9.71 49.78
#